data_ca7bb39936d8058b8377d48a35ead187
#
_entry.id   ca7bb39936d8058b8377d48a35ead187
#
_cell.length_a   1.000
_cell.length_b   1.000
_cell.length_c   1.000
_cell.angle_alpha   90.00
_cell.angle_beta   90.00
_cell.angle_gamma   90.00
#
_symmetry.space_group_name_H-M   'P 1'
#
loop_
_entity.id
_entity.type
_entity.pdbx_description
1 polymer ?
#
loop_
_entity_poly.entity_id
_entity_poly.type
_entity_poly.pdbx_seq_one_letter_code
_entity_poly.pdbx_strand_id
1 'polypeptide(L)'
;MHTLEQLKRGELNGITRLDLAEGLETFPREIFDLADSLEVLNLSGNRLSSLPDDLPRLHRLRILFCSDNAFTTVPAVIGRCARLEMVGFKANRIRTLPGDALPPLLRWLILTDNQLDALPVEIGRCHRLQKLMLAGNRLRELPESLADCQRLELLRIAANQLGALPAWLLRMPRLSWLAFAGNPFSDRMESEILAQHPLPPIDRTQVSFENVLGQGASGIIHRADWQRPGRAGQAMAAKLFKGNLTSDGLPHSEMAASIAAGPHTNLIPVAGPLAEQAGALPGLLMALIDPSFRTLAGPPSLSSCTRDCYPADCRLSAAQVLRIATNVAAVVAHLHARGILHGDLYAHNLLVDPCGQTLLSDFGAASFFDSHSAQAPALQRLEARAYGCLLEELLAHCATVDDDPALRRLAELKRQCLCEAADERPDFTQITRALETICAERTDTAD
;
A
#
# COMPACT_ATOMS: atom_id res chain seq x y z
N MET A 1 -17.54 4.45 18.70
CA MET A 1 -18.63 4.58 17.71
C MET A 1 -19.73 5.41 18.32
N HIS A 2 -20.33 6.31 17.55
CA HIS A 2 -21.50 7.09 17.97
C HIS A 2 -22.78 6.33 17.66
N THR A 3 -23.90 6.73 18.29
CA THR A 3 -25.21 6.13 18.03
C THR A 3 -26.16 7.12 17.42
N LEU A 4 -27.16 6.61 16.67
CA LEU A 4 -28.22 7.42 16.09
C LEU A 4 -29.06 8.10 17.18
N GLU A 5 -29.19 7.45 18.33
CA GLU A 5 -29.94 8.01 19.47
C GLU A 5 -29.21 9.23 20.09
N GLN A 6 -27.89 9.16 20.25
CA GLN A 6 -27.07 10.31 20.68
C GLN A 6 -27.19 11.49 19.69
N LEU A 7 -27.17 11.17 18.39
CA LEU A 7 -27.34 12.18 17.34
C LEU A 7 -28.71 12.86 17.46
N LYS A 8 -29.79 12.08 17.57
CA LYS A 8 -31.17 12.60 17.71
C LYS A 8 -31.41 13.42 18.97
N ARG A 9 -30.69 13.12 20.04
CA ARG A 9 -30.74 13.88 21.30
C ARG A 9 -29.90 15.16 21.30
N GLY A 10 -29.15 15.43 20.23
CA GLY A 10 -28.24 16.57 20.13
C GLY A 10 -26.99 16.45 21.01
N GLU A 11 -26.70 15.27 21.57
CA GLU A 11 -25.53 15.02 22.42
C GLU A 11 -24.20 15.13 21.66
N LEU A 12 -24.26 15.09 20.31
CA LEU A 12 -23.11 15.16 19.42
C LEU A 12 -22.87 16.56 18.81
N ASN A 13 -23.56 17.59 19.30
CA ASN A 13 -23.38 18.93 18.78
C ASN A 13 -21.91 19.41 18.92
N GLY A 14 -21.37 19.97 17.83
CA GLY A 14 -20.00 20.50 17.81
C GLY A 14 -18.89 19.50 17.54
N ILE A 15 -19.19 18.18 17.40
CA ILE A 15 -18.15 17.21 17.02
C ILE A 15 -17.65 17.46 15.59
N THR A 16 -16.37 17.17 15.36
CA THR A 16 -15.72 17.27 14.04
C THR A 16 -15.71 15.95 13.29
N ARG A 17 -15.96 14.83 13.98
CA ARG A 17 -15.98 13.48 13.41
C ARG A 17 -17.18 12.68 13.90
N LEU A 18 -17.95 12.14 12.96
CA LEU A 18 -19.05 11.22 13.23
C LEU A 18 -18.76 9.86 12.61
N ASP A 19 -18.75 8.81 13.41
CA ASP A 19 -18.70 7.41 12.98
C ASP A 19 -20.00 6.73 13.40
N LEU A 20 -20.85 6.32 12.42
CA LEU A 20 -22.16 5.76 12.65
C LEU A 20 -22.40 4.51 11.78
N ALA A 21 -22.51 3.35 12.44
CA ALA A 21 -22.70 2.04 11.80
C ALA A 21 -23.76 1.24 12.58
N GLU A 22 -25.02 1.42 12.25
CA GLU A 22 -26.18 0.82 12.91
C GLU A 22 -27.17 0.17 11.92
N GLY A 23 -26.65 -0.29 10.77
CA GLY A 23 -27.48 -0.92 9.73
C GLY A 23 -28.45 0.05 9.04
N LEU A 24 -28.08 1.33 8.95
CA LEU A 24 -28.89 2.40 8.37
C LEU A 24 -29.22 2.12 6.90
N GLU A 25 -30.50 2.19 6.54
CA GLU A 25 -30.99 2.09 5.16
C GLU A 25 -31.19 3.46 4.50
N THR A 26 -31.33 4.51 5.31
CA THR A 26 -31.47 5.90 4.86
C THR A 26 -30.55 6.82 5.63
N PHE A 27 -30.13 7.91 4.97
CA PHE A 27 -29.28 8.93 5.57
C PHE A 27 -30.02 9.67 6.69
N PRO A 28 -29.54 9.66 7.96
CA PRO A 28 -30.16 10.39 9.05
C PRO A 28 -30.08 11.91 8.83
N ARG A 29 -31.23 12.58 8.82
CA ARG A 29 -31.31 14.03 8.54
C ARG A 29 -30.69 14.87 9.66
N GLU A 30 -30.64 14.34 10.87
CA GLU A 30 -30.05 14.95 12.05
C GLU A 30 -28.53 15.20 11.90
N ILE A 31 -27.87 14.53 10.96
CA ILE A 31 -26.45 14.80 10.63
C ILE A 31 -26.27 16.27 10.19
N PHE A 32 -27.28 16.89 9.60
CA PHE A 32 -27.20 18.29 9.17
C PHE A 32 -27.16 19.29 10.34
N ASP A 33 -27.52 18.89 11.55
CA ASP A 33 -27.38 19.72 12.76
C ASP A 33 -25.91 19.91 13.13
N LEU A 34 -25.00 19.09 12.55
CA LEU A 34 -23.54 19.18 12.72
C LEU A 34 -22.86 19.97 11.61
N ALA A 35 -23.61 20.66 10.73
CA ALA A 35 -23.05 21.30 9.52
C ALA A 35 -21.91 22.30 9.81
N ASP A 36 -21.97 22.98 10.95
CA ASP A 36 -20.99 24.00 11.35
C ASP A 36 -19.70 23.42 11.95
N SER A 37 -19.65 22.12 12.23
CA SER A 37 -18.49 21.50 12.88
C SER A 37 -17.94 20.27 12.16
N LEU A 38 -18.80 19.48 11.46
CA LEU A 38 -18.44 18.15 10.96
C LEU A 38 -17.46 18.20 9.79
N GLU A 39 -16.27 17.64 9.99
CA GLU A 39 -15.22 17.50 8.97
C GLU A 39 -15.09 16.07 8.44
N VAL A 40 -15.37 15.07 9.27
CA VAL A 40 -15.25 13.65 8.93
C VAL A 40 -16.57 12.94 9.18
N LEU A 41 -17.16 12.38 8.12
CA LEU A 41 -18.37 11.56 8.19
C LEU A 41 -18.05 10.15 7.74
N ASN A 42 -18.18 9.19 8.66
CA ASN A 42 -18.02 7.77 8.37
C ASN A 42 -19.35 7.03 8.60
N LEU A 43 -19.94 6.61 7.48
CA LEU A 43 -21.18 5.84 7.39
C LEU A 43 -20.90 4.41 6.88
N SER A 44 -19.67 3.90 7.04
CA SER A 44 -19.32 2.54 6.62
C SER A 44 -20.03 1.49 7.48
N GLY A 45 -20.28 0.31 6.89
CA GLY A 45 -20.95 -0.80 7.59
C GLY A 45 -22.45 -0.61 7.76
N ASN A 46 -23.12 0.05 6.82
CA ASN A 46 -24.56 0.28 6.79
C ASN A 46 -25.22 -0.40 5.57
N ARG A 47 -26.44 0.00 5.24
CA ARG A 47 -27.22 -0.48 4.08
C ARG A 47 -27.67 0.68 3.17
N LEU A 48 -26.92 1.78 3.19
CA LEU A 48 -27.21 2.96 2.39
C LEU A 48 -27.06 2.66 0.91
N SER A 49 -27.98 3.16 0.08
CA SER A 49 -27.92 3.09 -1.38
C SER A 49 -27.89 4.47 -2.06
N SER A 50 -28.11 5.55 -1.30
CA SER A 50 -28.10 6.92 -1.77
C SER A 50 -27.66 7.90 -0.67
N LEU A 51 -27.27 9.10 -1.09
CA LEU A 51 -27.02 10.25 -0.23
C LEU A 51 -28.01 11.37 -0.62
N PRO A 52 -28.41 12.24 0.32
CA PRO A 52 -29.39 13.30 0.04
C PRO A 52 -28.79 14.40 -0.84
N ASP A 53 -29.62 15.01 -1.69
CA ASP A 53 -29.20 16.06 -2.63
C ASP A 53 -28.71 17.35 -1.96
N ASP A 54 -29.06 17.55 -0.71
CA ASP A 54 -28.62 18.68 0.11
C ASP A 54 -27.39 18.36 0.99
N LEU A 55 -26.68 17.24 0.70
CA LEU A 55 -25.41 16.91 1.37
C LEU A 55 -24.40 18.08 1.43
N PRO A 56 -24.30 19.00 0.41
CA PRO A 56 -23.42 20.16 0.47
C PRO A 56 -23.72 21.15 1.61
N ARG A 57 -24.84 21.02 2.33
CA ARG A 57 -25.08 21.74 3.58
C ARG A 57 -24.02 21.46 4.63
N LEU A 58 -23.40 20.25 4.58
CA LEU A 58 -22.24 19.91 5.40
C LEU A 58 -20.99 20.63 4.83
N HIS A 59 -20.99 21.94 4.91
CA HIS A 59 -20.03 22.81 4.22
C HIS A 59 -18.59 22.72 4.75
N ARG A 60 -18.38 22.05 5.90
CA ARG A 60 -17.05 21.76 6.47
C ARG A 60 -16.55 20.36 6.15
N LEU A 61 -17.39 19.51 5.52
CA LEU A 61 -17.05 18.11 5.26
C LEU A 61 -15.84 17.98 4.33
N ARG A 62 -14.80 17.31 4.81
CA ARG A 62 -13.55 17.04 4.11
C ARG A 62 -13.37 15.56 3.77
N ILE A 63 -13.92 14.68 4.60
CA ILE A 63 -13.75 13.23 4.48
C ILE A 63 -15.10 12.56 4.58
N LEU A 64 -15.43 11.71 3.59
CA LEU A 64 -16.63 10.90 3.55
C LEU A 64 -16.29 9.44 3.30
N PHE A 65 -16.67 8.56 4.22
CA PHE A 65 -16.58 7.11 4.06
C PHE A 65 -17.96 6.48 4.09
N CYS A 66 -18.28 5.71 3.05
CA CYS A 66 -19.51 4.92 2.86
C CYS A 66 -19.16 3.48 2.43
N SER A 67 -18.04 2.93 2.93
CA SER A 67 -17.60 1.58 2.63
C SER A 67 -18.59 0.55 3.19
N ASP A 68 -18.64 -0.64 2.59
CA ASP A 68 -19.51 -1.71 3.05
C ASP A 68 -21.00 -1.24 3.19
N ASN A 69 -21.57 -0.87 2.05
CA ASN A 69 -22.93 -0.38 1.90
C ASN A 69 -23.58 -0.99 0.63
N ALA A 70 -24.70 -0.44 0.17
CA ALA A 70 -25.48 -0.95 -0.95
C ALA A 70 -25.48 -0.03 -2.19
N PHE A 71 -24.51 0.86 -2.33
CA PHE A 71 -24.42 1.78 -3.48
C PHE A 71 -24.14 1.04 -4.77
N THR A 72 -24.85 1.41 -5.85
CA THR A 72 -24.65 0.90 -7.22
C THR A 72 -24.02 1.93 -8.14
N THR A 73 -24.03 3.18 -7.74
CA THR A 73 -23.35 4.31 -8.39
C THR A 73 -22.78 5.24 -7.34
N VAL A 74 -21.70 5.93 -7.65
CA VAL A 74 -21.19 7.00 -6.77
C VAL A 74 -22.17 8.18 -6.89
N PRO A 75 -22.74 8.67 -5.77
CA PRO A 75 -23.75 9.75 -5.84
C PRO A 75 -23.15 11.04 -6.40
N ALA A 76 -23.77 11.62 -7.44
CA ALA A 76 -23.32 12.87 -8.08
C ALA A 76 -23.26 14.07 -7.10
N VAL A 77 -24.06 14.04 -6.04
CA VAL A 77 -24.08 15.09 -5.02
C VAL A 77 -22.73 15.34 -4.36
N ILE A 78 -21.84 14.32 -4.26
CA ILE A 78 -20.54 14.51 -3.60
C ILE A 78 -19.63 15.47 -4.38
N GLY A 79 -19.76 15.54 -5.70
CA GLY A 79 -19.00 16.50 -6.51
C GLY A 79 -19.33 17.98 -6.21
N ARG A 80 -20.49 18.23 -5.60
CA ARG A 80 -20.90 19.58 -5.14
C ARG A 80 -20.38 19.93 -3.74
N CYS A 81 -19.76 18.96 -3.03
CA CYS A 81 -19.16 19.19 -1.71
C CYS A 81 -17.77 19.83 -1.86
N ALA A 82 -17.72 21.16 -1.87
CA ALA A 82 -16.55 21.94 -2.29
C ALA A 82 -15.27 21.70 -1.48
N ARG A 83 -15.37 21.21 -0.23
CA ARG A 83 -14.22 20.94 0.65
C ARG A 83 -13.83 19.48 0.73
N LEU A 84 -14.54 18.59 0.03
CA LEU A 84 -14.32 17.15 0.13
C LEU A 84 -12.98 16.76 -0.52
N GLU A 85 -12.09 16.19 0.28
CA GLU A 85 -10.74 15.79 -0.10
C GLU A 85 -10.57 14.27 -0.19
N MET A 86 -11.32 13.52 0.62
CA MET A 86 -11.25 12.07 0.68
C MET A 86 -12.62 11.44 0.59
N VAL A 87 -12.75 10.45 -0.31
CA VAL A 87 -14.00 9.74 -0.58
C VAL A 87 -13.74 8.25 -0.63
N GLY A 88 -14.48 7.48 0.17
CA GLY A 88 -14.37 6.03 0.22
C GLY A 88 -15.70 5.33 0.11
N PHE A 89 -15.81 4.42 -0.89
CA PHE A 89 -16.94 3.53 -1.12
C PHE A 89 -16.47 2.08 -1.34
N LYS A 90 -15.45 1.64 -0.59
CA LYS A 90 -14.97 0.25 -0.65
C LYS A 90 -16.09 -0.73 -0.35
N ALA A 91 -16.06 -1.93 -0.97
CA ALA A 91 -17.00 -3.02 -0.73
C ALA A 91 -18.46 -2.58 -0.89
N ASN A 92 -18.80 -2.09 -2.09
CA ASN A 92 -20.14 -1.78 -2.53
C ASN A 92 -20.47 -2.56 -3.82
N ARG A 93 -21.44 -2.13 -4.58
CA ARG A 93 -21.85 -2.71 -5.86
C ARG A 93 -21.80 -1.68 -6.98
N ILE A 94 -20.87 -0.72 -6.87
CA ILE A 94 -20.77 0.43 -7.76
C ILE A 94 -20.33 -0.03 -9.15
N ARG A 95 -21.14 0.29 -10.15
CA ARG A 95 -20.85 0.04 -11.57
C ARG A 95 -20.48 1.32 -12.31
N THR A 96 -20.87 2.47 -11.78
CA THR A 96 -20.70 3.76 -12.45
C THR A 96 -20.13 4.81 -11.50
N LEU A 97 -19.12 5.51 -11.96
CA LEU A 97 -18.59 6.74 -11.36
C LEU A 97 -18.92 7.90 -12.32
N PRO A 98 -19.97 8.70 -12.08
CA PRO A 98 -20.27 9.86 -12.89
C PRO A 98 -19.17 10.92 -12.79
N GLY A 99 -18.87 11.61 -13.89
CA GLY A 99 -17.83 12.64 -13.90
C GLY A 99 -18.13 13.83 -13.01
N ASP A 100 -19.43 14.14 -12.79
CA ASP A 100 -19.90 15.19 -11.89
C ASP A 100 -19.90 14.77 -10.40
N ALA A 101 -19.62 13.49 -10.10
CA ALA A 101 -19.43 13.01 -8.74
C ALA A 101 -18.00 13.27 -8.18
N LEU A 102 -17.10 13.87 -8.95
CA LEU A 102 -15.71 14.11 -8.57
C LEU A 102 -15.54 15.47 -7.88
N PRO A 103 -15.23 15.53 -6.56
CA PRO A 103 -15.03 16.79 -5.86
C PRO A 103 -13.79 17.55 -6.37
N PRO A 104 -13.80 18.90 -6.39
CA PRO A 104 -12.69 19.69 -6.94
C PRO A 104 -11.40 19.62 -6.13
N LEU A 105 -11.48 19.28 -4.85
CA LEU A 105 -10.31 19.16 -3.96
C LEU A 105 -9.90 17.70 -3.69
N LEU A 106 -10.42 16.75 -4.46
CA LEU A 106 -10.21 15.32 -4.25
C LEU A 106 -8.72 14.96 -4.24
N ARG A 107 -8.26 14.37 -3.13
CA ARG A 107 -6.89 13.87 -2.92
C ARG A 107 -6.83 12.35 -2.85
N TRP A 108 -7.87 11.73 -2.32
CA TRP A 108 -7.91 10.28 -2.12
C TRP A 108 -9.29 9.72 -2.47
N LEU A 109 -9.31 8.81 -3.45
CA LEU A 109 -10.51 8.10 -3.89
C LEU A 109 -10.33 6.59 -3.68
N ILE A 110 -11.27 5.99 -2.92
CA ILE A 110 -11.28 4.56 -2.61
C ILE A 110 -12.55 3.94 -3.19
N LEU A 111 -12.40 3.13 -4.22
CA LEU A 111 -13.46 2.38 -4.88
C LEU A 111 -13.10 0.88 -4.97
N THR A 112 -12.21 0.41 -4.08
CA THR A 112 -11.81 -1.00 -3.98
C THR A 112 -13.02 -1.90 -3.76
N ASP A 113 -13.00 -3.09 -4.35
CA ASP A 113 -14.06 -4.11 -4.22
C ASP A 113 -15.44 -3.57 -4.65
N ASN A 114 -15.53 -3.27 -5.95
CA ASN A 114 -16.72 -2.80 -6.63
C ASN A 114 -16.89 -3.48 -8.01
N GLN A 115 -17.69 -2.93 -8.89
CA GLN A 115 -18.01 -3.51 -10.20
C GLN A 115 -17.80 -2.48 -11.33
N LEU A 116 -16.87 -1.53 -11.16
CA LEU A 116 -16.61 -0.49 -12.16
C LEU A 116 -16.03 -1.09 -13.43
N ASP A 117 -16.65 -0.80 -14.57
CA ASP A 117 -16.19 -1.20 -15.89
C ASP A 117 -15.25 -0.14 -16.51
N ALA A 118 -15.39 1.14 -16.13
CA ALA A 118 -14.59 2.25 -16.65
C ALA A 118 -14.49 3.40 -15.63
N LEU A 119 -13.47 4.24 -15.78
CA LEU A 119 -13.39 5.55 -15.14
C LEU A 119 -13.86 6.64 -16.10
N PRO A 120 -14.52 7.71 -15.61
CA PRO A 120 -14.89 8.84 -16.43
C PRO A 120 -13.67 9.65 -16.87
N VAL A 121 -13.71 10.24 -18.05
CA VAL A 121 -12.63 11.11 -18.57
C VAL A 121 -12.42 12.35 -17.69
N GLU A 122 -13.44 12.76 -16.96
CA GLU A 122 -13.40 13.87 -16.00
C GLU A 122 -12.44 13.62 -14.82
N ILE A 123 -11.98 12.38 -14.61
CA ILE A 123 -10.96 12.07 -13.57
C ILE A 123 -9.72 12.94 -13.75
N GLY A 124 -9.37 13.31 -14.99
CA GLY A 124 -8.25 14.20 -15.30
C GLY A 124 -8.35 15.60 -14.67
N ARG A 125 -9.56 16.05 -14.29
CA ARG A 125 -9.75 17.32 -13.58
C ARG A 125 -9.34 17.27 -12.11
N CYS A 126 -9.10 16.08 -11.57
CA CYS A 126 -8.69 15.91 -10.17
C CYS A 126 -7.18 16.16 -9.98
N HIS A 127 -6.71 17.39 -10.26
CA HIS A 127 -5.27 17.73 -10.23
C HIS A 127 -4.63 17.59 -8.83
N ARG A 128 -5.43 17.42 -7.77
CA ARG A 128 -4.94 17.18 -6.40
C ARG A 128 -4.90 15.70 -6.03
N LEU A 129 -5.35 14.81 -6.89
CA LEU A 129 -5.43 13.38 -6.61
C LEU A 129 -4.04 12.81 -6.34
N GLN A 130 -3.86 12.21 -5.16
CA GLN A 130 -2.63 11.57 -4.69
C GLN A 130 -2.78 10.06 -4.55
N LYS A 131 -3.96 9.58 -4.11
CA LYS A 131 -4.27 8.15 -3.98
C LYS A 131 -5.52 7.77 -4.76
N LEU A 132 -5.40 6.72 -5.58
CA LEU A 132 -6.51 6.12 -6.32
C LEU A 132 -6.51 4.61 -6.11
N MET A 133 -7.51 4.11 -5.40
CA MET A 133 -7.63 2.71 -5.01
C MET A 133 -8.82 2.06 -5.70
N LEU A 134 -8.53 1.23 -6.69
CA LEU A 134 -9.48 0.60 -7.63
C LEU A 134 -9.35 -0.92 -7.67
N ALA A 135 -8.60 -1.54 -6.75
CA ALA A 135 -8.42 -2.98 -6.73
C ALA A 135 -9.78 -3.71 -6.63
N GLY A 136 -9.92 -4.84 -7.34
CA GLY A 136 -11.15 -5.63 -7.33
C GLY A 136 -12.32 -4.96 -8.05
N ASN A 137 -12.09 -4.45 -9.25
CA ASN A 137 -13.11 -3.94 -10.16
C ASN A 137 -13.11 -4.71 -11.49
N ARG A 138 -13.70 -4.16 -12.53
CA ARG A 138 -13.82 -4.77 -13.86
C ARG A 138 -13.21 -3.90 -14.95
N LEU A 139 -12.29 -3.02 -14.59
CA LEU A 139 -11.66 -2.08 -15.51
C LEU A 139 -10.87 -2.84 -16.58
N ARG A 140 -11.12 -2.49 -17.85
CA ARG A 140 -10.41 -3.05 -19.02
C ARG A 140 -9.32 -2.13 -19.52
N GLU A 141 -9.43 -0.84 -19.21
CA GLU A 141 -8.48 0.20 -19.57
C GLU A 141 -8.52 1.33 -18.56
N LEU A 142 -7.50 2.18 -18.59
CA LEU A 142 -7.44 3.45 -17.85
C LEU A 142 -7.58 4.60 -18.84
N PRO A 143 -8.43 5.62 -18.58
CA PRO A 143 -8.58 6.75 -19.49
C PRO A 143 -7.28 7.57 -19.58
N GLU A 144 -6.94 8.04 -20.76
CA GLU A 144 -5.73 8.83 -21.01
C GLU A 144 -5.69 10.11 -20.15
N SER A 145 -6.85 10.69 -19.87
CA SER A 145 -7.00 11.86 -19.01
C SER A 145 -6.49 11.66 -17.58
N LEU A 146 -6.36 10.41 -17.10
CA LEU A 146 -5.75 10.16 -15.79
C LEU A 146 -4.28 10.64 -15.75
N ALA A 147 -3.60 10.76 -16.88
CA ALA A 147 -2.28 11.35 -16.99
C ALA A 147 -2.22 12.81 -16.51
N ASP A 148 -3.35 13.53 -16.54
CA ASP A 148 -3.45 14.92 -16.07
C ASP A 148 -3.41 15.02 -14.52
N CYS A 149 -3.60 13.90 -13.82
CA CYS A 149 -3.45 13.81 -12.37
C CYS A 149 -1.98 13.78 -11.94
N GLN A 150 -1.24 14.84 -12.23
CA GLN A 150 0.22 14.96 -12.05
C GLN A 150 0.71 14.77 -10.60
N ARG A 151 -0.21 14.79 -9.61
CA ARG A 151 0.10 14.54 -8.20
C ARG A 151 -0.18 13.11 -7.75
N LEU A 152 -0.61 12.22 -8.67
CA LEU A 152 -0.89 10.84 -8.31
C LEU A 152 0.39 10.12 -7.90
N GLU A 153 0.43 9.61 -6.67
CA GLU A 153 1.57 8.94 -6.05
C GLU A 153 1.30 7.45 -5.83
N LEU A 154 0.06 7.08 -5.50
CA LEU A 154 -0.33 5.70 -5.26
C LEU A 154 -1.51 5.31 -6.16
N LEU A 155 -1.36 4.19 -6.89
CA LEU A 155 -2.39 3.60 -7.72
C LEU A 155 -2.52 2.10 -7.43
N ARG A 156 -3.71 1.67 -7.02
CA ARG A 156 -4.06 0.27 -6.79
C ARG A 156 -5.08 -0.18 -7.83
N ILE A 157 -4.64 -0.95 -8.82
CA ILE A 157 -5.44 -1.49 -9.93
C ILE A 157 -5.37 -3.02 -10.01
N ALA A 158 -4.94 -3.67 -8.93
CA ALA A 158 -4.92 -5.12 -8.83
C ALA A 158 -6.33 -5.71 -8.99
N ALA A 159 -6.42 -6.98 -9.40
CA ALA A 159 -7.69 -7.70 -9.58
C ALA A 159 -8.70 -6.94 -10.45
N ASN A 160 -8.29 -6.53 -11.64
CA ASN A 160 -9.12 -5.94 -12.68
C ASN A 160 -9.06 -6.77 -13.96
N GLN A 161 -9.44 -6.22 -15.09
CA GLN A 161 -9.47 -6.89 -16.40
C GLN A 161 -8.58 -6.17 -17.43
N LEU A 162 -7.52 -5.50 -16.95
CA LEU A 162 -6.62 -4.74 -17.81
C LEU A 162 -5.82 -5.70 -18.72
N GLY A 163 -5.74 -5.35 -20.02
CA GLY A 163 -4.95 -6.10 -20.98
C GLY A 163 -3.47 -5.69 -21.03
N ALA A 164 -3.13 -4.49 -20.55
CA ALA A 164 -1.78 -3.94 -20.47
C ALA A 164 -1.75 -2.71 -19.57
N LEU A 165 -0.53 -2.30 -19.15
CA LEU A 165 -0.31 -0.98 -18.56
C LEU A 165 -0.08 0.05 -19.68
N PRO A 166 -0.78 1.19 -19.69
CA PRO A 166 -0.55 2.22 -20.69
C PRO A 166 0.81 2.91 -20.51
N ALA A 167 1.49 3.22 -21.60
CA ALA A 167 2.83 3.79 -21.56
C ALA A 167 2.92 5.15 -20.85
N TRP A 168 1.85 5.97 -20.91
CA TRP A 168 1.80 7.25 -20.22
C TRP A 168 1.82 7.09 -18.69
N LEU A 169 1.24 5.99 -18.14
CA LEU A 169 1.21 5.72 -16.71
C LEU A 169 2.63 5.63 -16.13
N LEU A 170 3.52 4.96 -16.85
CA LEU A 170 4.91 4.74 -16.42
C LEU A 170 5.78 6.01 -16.49
N ARG A 171 5.26 7.09 -17.09
CA ARG A 171 5.91 8.41 -17.17
C ARG A 171 5.35 9.43 -16.21
N MET A 172 4.37 9.06 -15.39
CA MET A 172 3.79 9.98 -14.43
C MET A 172 4.83 10.45 -13.40
N PRO A 173 4.93 11.78 -13.16
CA PRO A 173 6.09 12.36 -12.46
C PRO A 173 6.14 11.99 -10.96
N ARG A 174 5.01 11.63 -10.37
CA ARG A 174 4.93 11.35 -8.93
C ARG A 174 4.49 9.94 -8.59
N LEU A 175 4.11 9.12 -9.55
CA LEU A 175 3.71 7.74 -9.30
C LEU A 175 4.89 6.96 -8.70
N SER A 176 4.67 6.37 -7.54
CA SER A 176 5.67 5.69 -6.71
C SER A 176 5.22 4.30 -6.28
N TRP A 177 3.95 4.15 -5.96
CA TRP A 177 3.37 2.94 -5.39
C TRP A 177 2.28 2.41 -6.31
N LEU A 178 2.62 1.37 -7.09
CA LEU A 178 1.75 0.78 -8.10
C LEU A 178 1.55 -0.71 -7.83
N ALA A 179 0.29 -1.15 -7.69
CA ALA A 179 -0.08 -2.55 -7.60
C ALA A 179 -1.04 -2.93 -8.73
N PHE A 180 -0.71 -3.99 -9.49
CA PHE A 180 -1.49 -4.43 -10.65
C PHE A 180 -1.62 -5.95 -10.80
N ALA A 181 -1.26 -6.75 -9.77
CA ALA A 181 -1.44 -8.20 -9.76
C ALA A 181 -2.90 -8.60 -10.02
N GLY A 182 -3.14 -9.80 -10.55
CA GLY A 182 -4.49 -10.30 -10.81
C GLY A 182 -5.19 -9.59 -11.98
N ASN A 183 -4.42 -9.10 -12.96
CA ASN A 183 -4.93 -8.68 -14.25
C ASN A 183 -4.51 -9.66 -15.35
N PRO A 184 -5.25 -9.84 -16.44
CA PRO A 184 -4.92 -10.80 -17.50
C PRO A 184 -3.49 -10.71 -18.02
N PHE A 185 -2.91 -9.51 -18.09
CA PHE A 185 -1.53 -9.34 -18.55
C PHE A 185 -0.48 -9.76 -17.50
N SER A 186 -0.79 -9.74 -16.21
CA SER A 186 0.12 -10.09 -15.11
C SER A 186 0.01 -11.54 -14.64
N ASP A 187 -1.18 -12.17 -14.78
CA ASP A 187 -1.45 -13.52 -14.27
C ASP A 187 -0.57 -14.58 -14.93
N ARG A 188 -0.31 -14.43 -16.24
CA ARG A 188 0.58 -15.34 -16.95
C ARG A 188 2.01 -15.26 -16.39
N MET A 189 2.50 -14.06 -16.15
CA MET A 189 3.85 -13.82 -15.63
C MET A 189 3.99 -14.38 -14.20
N GLU A 190 3.00 -14.15 -13.35
CA GLU A 190 2.94 -14.72 -12.00
C GLU A 190 3.06 -16.25 -12.05
N SER A 191 2.29 -16.90 -12.91
CA SER A 191 2.29 -18.35 -13.09
C SER A 191 3.65 -18.89 -13.60
N GLU A 192 4.26 -18.21 -14.57
CA GLU A 192 5.57 -18.58 -15.13
C GLU A 192 6.70 -18.44 -14.09
N ILE A 193 6.71 -17.35 -13.32
CA ILE A 193 7.73 -17.12 -12.27
C ILE A 193 7.58 -18.11 -11.12
N LEU A 194 6.36 -18.38 -10.66
CA LEU A 194 6.11 -19.39 -9.63
C LEU A 194 6.57 -20.80 -10.06
N ALA A 195 6.34 -21.17 -11.31
CA ALA A 195 6.79 -22.46 -11.85
C ALA A 195 8.31 -22.61 -11.84
N GLN A 196 9.06 -21.50 -11.88
CA GLN A 196 10.53 -21.50 -11.81
C GLN A 196 11.07 -21.59 -10.36
N HIS A 197 10.24 -21.31 -9.36
CA HIS A 197 10.64 -21.26 -7.96
C HIS A 197 9.74 -22.16 -7.08
N PRO A 198 9.61 -23.46 -7.38
CA PRO A 198 8.71 -24.33 -6.63
C PRO A 198 9.24 -24.54 -5.21
N LEU A 199 8.40 -24.31 -4.22
CA LEU A 199 8.63 -24.77 -2.86
C LEU A 199 7.68 -25.93 -2.54
N PRO A 200 8.19 -27.03 -1.94
CA PRO A 200 7.33 -28.14 -1.58
C PRO A 200 6.32 -27.72 -0.51
N PRO A 201 5.04 -28.10 -0.64
CA PRO A 201 4.05 -27.80 0.37
C PRO A 201 4.37 -28.52 1.68
N ILE A 202 4.18 -27.82 2.78
CA ILE A 202 4.42 -28.30 4.14
C ILE A 202 3.14 -28.94 4.67
N ASP A 203 3.24 -30.20 5.12
CA ASP A 203 2.13 -30.91 5.72
C ASP A 203 1.66 -30.17 6.99
N ARG A 204 0.39 -29.79 7.03
CA ARG A 204 -0.21 -29.06 8.16
C ARG A 204 -0.16 -29.84 9.47
N THR A 205 -0.12 -31.17 9.41
CA THR A 205 -0.01 -32.01 10.61
C THR A 205 1.34 -31.87 11.31
N GLN A 206 2.35 -31.33 10.61
CA GLN A 206 3.67 -31.01 11.15
C GLN A 206 3.75 -29.62 11.77
N VAL A 207 2.70 -28.80 11.68
CA VAL A 207 2.72 -27.41 12.13
C VAL A 207 1.69 -27.21 13.25
N SER A 208 2.17 -26.92 14.44
CA SER A 208 1.31 -26.58 15.59
C SER A 208 1.21 -25.06 15.71
N PHE A 209 -0.01 -24.51 15.56
CA PHE A 209 -0.25 -23.10 15.71
C PHE A 209 -0.35 -22.70 17.18
N GLU A 210 0.33 -21.61 17.54
CA GLU A 210 0.32 -21.04 18.87
C GLU A 210 -0.42 -19.67 18.89
N ASN A 211 0.05 -18.75 19.74
CA ASN A 211 -0.53 -17.43 19.88
C ASN A 211 -0.40 -16.58 18.58
N VAL A 212 -1.33 -15.63 18.43
CA VAL A 212 -1.30 -14.62 17.37
C VAL A 212 -0.18 -13.63 17.64
N LEU A 213 0.71 -13.45 16.65
CA LEU A 213 1.77 -12.45 16.65
C LEU A 213 1.31 -11.12 16.06
N GLY A 214 0.40 -11.18 15.07
CA GLY A 214 -0.13 -10.00 14.40
C GLY A 214 -1.29 -10.33 13.50
N GLN A 215 -2.06 -9.29 13.15
CA GLN A 215 -3.18 -9.41 12.24
C GLN A 215 -3.22 -8.18 11.32
N GLY A 216 -3.29 -8.42 10.01
CA GLY A 216 -3.40 -7.39 8.99
C GLY A 216 -4.62 -7.60 8.09
N ALA A 217 -4.68 -6.79 7.02
CA ALA A 217 -5.76 -6.86 6.03
C ALA A 217 -5.77 -8.21 5.29
N SER A 218 -4.61 -8.72 4.90
CA SER A 218 -4.46 -9.94 4.12
C SER A 218 -4.44 -11.23 4.94
N GLY A 219 -4.24 -11.17 6.28
CA GLY A 219 -4.12 -12.40 7.05
C GLY A 219 -3.85 -12.23 8.54
N ILE A 220 -3.63 -13.38 9.18
CA ILE A 220 -3.27 -13.51 10.59
C ILE A 220 -1.93 -14.22 10.66
N ILE A 221 -1.01 -13.69 11.44
CA ILE A 221 0.30 -14.29 11.68
C ILE A 221 0.28 -14.94 13.05
N HIS A 222 0.51 -16.23 13.08
CA HIS A 222 0.64 -17.03 14.29
C HIS A 222 2.11 -17.36 14.56
N ARG A 223 2.50 -17.43 15.82
CA ARG A 223 3.64 -18.25 16.21
C ARG A 223 3.29 -19.71 15.95
N ALA A 224 4.23 -20.48 15.47
CA ALA A 224 4.03 -21.88 15.15
C ALA A 224 5.27 -22.70 15.54
N ASP A 225 5.08 -23.98 15.84
CA ASP A 225 6.16 -24.95 15.98
C ASP A 225 6.11 -25.94 14.82
N TRP A 226 7.21 -26.06 14.10
CA TRP A 226 7.33 -26.96 12.94
C TRP A 226 8.06 -28.24 13.33
N GLN A 227 7.31 -29.32 13.40
CA GLN A 227 7.75 -30.67 13.78
C GLN A 227 8.12 -31.50 12.52
N ARG A 228 9.38 -31.53 12.16
CA ARG A 228 9.86 -32.33 11.04
C ARG A 228 10.26 -33.74 11.51
N PRO A 229 9.95 -34.82 10.75
CA PRO A 229 10.38 -36.16 11.10
C PRO A 229 11.90 -36.24 11.33
N GLY A 230 12.32 -36.74 12.49
CA GLY A 230 13.72 -36.91 12.84
C GLY A 230 14.50 -35.63 13.17
N ARG A 231 13.81 -34.49 13.36
CA ARG A 231 14.43 -33.22 13.79
C ARG A 231 13.71 -32.65 15.02
N ALA A 232 14.43 -31.86 15.78
CA ALA A 232 13.81 -31.08 16.87
C ALA A 232 12.79 -30.08 16.29
N GLY A 233 11.73 -29.77 17.05
CA GLY A 233 10.76 -28.74 16.70
C GLY A 233 11.46 -27.38 16.51
N GLN A 234 10.99 -26.64 15.54
CA GLN A 234 11.53 -25.33 15.17
C GLN A 234 10.45 -24.26 15.31
N ALA A 235 10.75 -23.24 16.12
CA ALA A 235 9.86 -22.07 16.23
C ALA A 235 9.85 -21.29 14.90
N MET A 236 8.65 -21.05 14.39
CA MET A 236 8.37 -20.42 13.10
C MET A 236 7.26 -19.37 13.26
N ALA A 237 7.00 -18.62 12.20
CA ALA A 237 5.80 -17.84 12.02
C ALA A 237 4.96 -18.44 10.89
N ALA A 238 3.65 -18.51 11.07
CA ALA A 238 2.73 -18.98 10.04
C ALA A 238 1.74 -17.86 9.71
N LYS A 239 1.79 -17.34 8.48
CA LYS A 239 0.82 -16.38 7.96
C LYS A 239 -0.32 -17.13 7.29
N LEU A 240 -1.52 -17.01 7.85
CA LEU A 240 -2.76 -17.54 7.27
C LEU A 240 -3.48 -16.42 6.52
N PHE A 241 -3.67 -16.59 5.22
CA PHE A 241 -4.33 -15.60 4.38
C PHE A 241 -5.84 -15.67 4.51
N LYS A 242 -6.49 -14.51 4.63
CA LYS A 242 -7.95 -14.40 4.76
C LYS A 242 -8.53 -13.53 3.65
N GLY A 243 -9.77 -13.87 3.26
CA GLY A 243 -10.48 -13.13 2.20
C GLY A 243 -9.91 -13.41 0.81
N ASN A 244 -10.57 -12.83 -0.18
CA ASN A 244 -10.21 -12.99 -1.60
C ASN A 244 -9.57 -11.73 -2.18
N LEU A 245 -9.69 -10.60 -1.47
CA LEU A 245 -9.22 -9.30 -1.92
C LEU A 245 -8.88 -8.41 -0.72
N THR A 246 -7.80 -7.66 -0.84
CA THR A 246 -7.41 -6.58 0.08
C THR A 246 -7.49 -5.22 -0.62
N SER A 247 -7.14 -4.16 0.09
CA SER A 247 -7.05 -2.82 -0.52
C SER A 247 -5.91 -2.71 -1.54
N ASP A 248 -4.90 -3.55 -1.42
CA ASP A 248 -3.66 -3.48 -2.20
C ASP A 248 -3.60 -4.54 -3.30
N GLY A 249 -4.22 -5.71 -3.09
CA GLY A 249 -4.22 -6.78 -4.08
C GLY A 249 -4.85 -8.09 -3.59
N LEU A 250 -4.36 -9.17 -4.14
CA LEU A 250 -4.86 -10.52 -3.92
C LEU A 250 -3.96 -11.28 -2.93
N PRO A 251 -4.51 -11.92 -1.89
CA PRO A 251 -3.73 -12.71 -0.94
C PRO A 251 -2.91 -13.85 -1.60
N HIS A 252 -3.41 -14.45 -2.70
CA HIS A 252 -2.64 -15.46 -3.42
C HIS A 252 -1.42 -14.88 -4.15
N SER A 253 -1.54 -13.67 -4.74
CA SER A 253 -0.39 -12.99 -5.37
C SER A 253 0.65 -12.55 -4.33
N GLU A 254 0.21 -12.14 -3.14
CA GLU A 254 1.12 -11.90 -2.01
C GLU A 254 1.91 -13.16 -1.63
N MET A 255 1.22 -14.30 -1.53
CA MET A 255 1.85 -15.58 -1.26
C MET A 255 2.83 -15.96 -2.38
N ALA A 256 2.42 -15.80 -3.63
CA ALA A 256 3.24 -16.04 -4.81
C ALA A 256 4.52 -15.20 -4.81
N ALA A 257 4.41 -13.90 -4.56
CA ALA A 257 5.54 -12.99 -4.50
C ALA A 257 6.50 -13.34 -3.34
N SER A 258 5.97 -13.68 -2.17
CA SER A 258 6.77 -14.11 -1.02
C SER A 258 7.59 -15.37 -1.33
N ILE A 259 7.03 -16.33 -2.08
CA ILE A 259 7.74 -17.56 -2.51
C ILE A 259 8.78 -17.23 -3.58
N ALA A 260 8.39 -16.50 -4.63
CA ALA A 260 9.23 -16.19 -5.77
C ALA A 260 10.39 -15.24 -5.43
N ALA A 261 10.23 -14.42 -4.41
CA ALA A 261 11.31 -13.55 -3.90
C ALA A 261 12.55 -14.35 -3.51
N GLY A 262 12.38 -15.58 -3.02
CA GLY A 262 13.50 -16.46 -2.66
C GLY A 262 14.36 -15.93 -1.49
N PRO A 263 15.51 -16.56 -1.21
CA PRO A 263 16.32 -16.17 -0.07
C PRO A 263 17.10 -14.87 -0.33
N HIS A 264 17.08 -13.95 0.63
CA HIS A 264 17.89 -12.75 0.70
C HIS A 264 18.07 -12.32 2.16
N THR A 265 19.21 -11.75 2.52
CA THR A 265 19.53 -11.34 3.91
C THR A 265 18.57 -10.30 4.47
N ASN A 266 17.91 -9.54 3.61
CA ASN A 266 16.97 -8.48 3.95
C ASN A 266 15.50 -8.86 3.67
N LEU A 267 15.21 -10.17 3.52
CA LEU A 267 13.86 -10.73 3.45
C LEU A 267 13.63 -11.70 4.60
N ILE A 268 12.36 -11.86 4.96
CA ILE A 268 11.95 -12.90 5.91
C ILE A 268 11.99 -14.25 5.17
N PRO A 269 12.83 -15.21 5.59
CA PRO A 269 12.94 -16.50 4.91
C PRO A 269 11.61 -17.27 4.92
N VAL A 270 11.12 -17.66 3.74
CA VAL A 270 9.94 -18.52 3.57
C VAL A 270 10.38 -19.97 3.51
N ALA A 271 9.80 -20.81 4.37
CA ALA A 271 10.03 -22.26 4.38
C ALA A 271 9.17 -22.99 3.31
N GLY A 272 7.96 -22.52 3.09
CA GLY A 272 7.05 -23.04 2.06
C GLY A 272 5.58 -22.76 2.32
N PRO A 273 4.71 -23.02 1.32
CA PRO A 273 3.27 -22.95 1.50
C PRO A 273 2.78 -24.12 2.37
N LEU A 274 1.75 -23.88 3.15
CA LEU A 274 1.04 -24.96 3.85
C LEU A 274 0.21 -25.77 2.85
N ALA A 275 0.25 -27.09 2.96
CA ALA A 275 -0.52 -27.97 2.10
C ALA A 275 -2.01 -27.59 2.10
N GLU A 276 -2.65 -27.68 0.94
CA GLU A 276 -4.08 -27.43 0.80
C GLU A 276 -4.88 -28.43 1.63
N GLN A 277 -5.87 -27.93 2.33
CA GLN A 277 -6.79 -28.73 3.12
C GLN A 277 -8.18 -28.09 3.06
N ALA A 278 -9.19 -28.91 2.81
CA ALA A 278 -10.57 -28.45 2.72
C ALA A 278 -10.99 -27.69 4.00
N GLY A 279 -11.51 -26.49 3.84
CA GLY A 279 -11.96 -25.64 4.93
C GLY A 279 -10.86 -24.89 5.69
N ALA A 280 -9.58 -25.09 5.36
CA ALA A 280 -8.47 -24.36 5.95
C ALA A 280 -8.05 -23.18 5.07
N LEU A 281 -7.62 -22.06 5.72
CA LEU A 281 -7.09 -20.90 5.00
C LEU A 281 -5.73 -21.26 4.35
N PRO A 282 -5.44 -20.74 3.15
CA PRO A 282 -4.10 -20.82 2.57
C PRO A 282 -3.08 -20.17 3.52
N GLY A 283 -1.84 -20.64 3.51
CA GLY A 283 -0.83 -20.06 4.40
C GLY A 283 0.60 -20.30 3.97
N LEU A 284 1.49 -19.52 4.55
CA LEU A 284 2.94 -19.64 4.43
C LEU A 284 3.56 -19.91 5.79
N LEU A 285 4.53 -20.82 5.82
CA LEU A 285 5.43 -20.97 6.95
C LEU A 285 6.71 -20.20 6.66
N MET A 286 7.12 -19.34 7.60
CA MET A 286 8.27 -18.45 7.47
C MET A 286 9.08 -18.39 8.75
N ALA A 287 10.29 -17.88 8.68
CA ALA A 287 11.14 -17.73 9.86
C ALA A 287 10.47 -16.82 10.90
N LEU A 288 10.59 -17.18 12.17
CA LEU A 288 10.24 -16.29 13.26
C LEU A 288 11.29 -15.17 13.35
N ILE A 289 10.83 -13.93 13.30
CA ILE A 289 11.69 -12.75 13.36
C ILE A 289 12.16 -12.53 14.80
N ASP A 290 13.42 -12.13 14.96
CA ASP A 290 13.97 -11.79 16.26
C ASP A 290 13.18 -10.63 16.89
N PRO A 291 12.85 -10.72 18.19
CA PRO A 291 12.08 -9.68 18.88
C PRO A 291 12.77 -8.30 18.95
N SER A 292 14.06 -8.18 18.59
CA SER A 292 14.72 -6.87 18.50
C SER A 292 14.25 -6.02 17.31
N PHE A 293 13.74 -6.66 16.26
CA PHE A 293 13.18 -5.95 15.11
C PHE A 293 11.86 -5.24 15.44
N ARG A 294 11.70 -4.02 14.97
CA ARG A 294 10.50 -3.19 15.12
C ARG A 294 10.16 -2.55 13.80
N THR A 295 8.89 -2.30 13.56
CA THR A 295 8.44 -1.49 12.43
C THR A 295 9.04 -0.09 12.53
N LEU A 296 9.62 0.39 11.43
CA LEU A 296 10.35 1.68 11.38
C LEU A 296 9.40 2.87 11.55
N ALA A 297 8.21 2.81 10.98
CA ALA A 297 7.19 3.85 11.08
C ALA A 297 5.78 3.26 11.13
N GLY A 298 4.80 4.07 11.46
CA GLY A 298 3.39 3.75 11.26
C GLY A 298 2.93 4.11 9.85
N PRO A 299 1.81 3.52 9.36
CA PRO A 299 1.28 3.78 8.03
C PRO A 299 0.84 5.24 7.86
N PRO A 300 0.63 5.69 6.60
CA PRO A 300 0.11 7.01 6.32
C PRO A 300 -1.22 7.31 7.01
N SER A 301 -1.35 8.49 7.58
CA SER A 301 -2.57 9.00 8.22
C SER A 301 -3.49 9.70 7.21
N LEU A 302 -4.70 10.07 7.66
CA LEU A 302 -5.60 10.91 6.87
C LEU A 302 -5.00 12.27 6.52
N SER A 303 -4.10 12.81 7.35
CA SER A 303 -3.42 14.08 7.10
C SER A 303 -2.22 13.95 6.19
N SER A 304 -1.37 12.94 6.39
CA SER A 304 -0.16 12.73 5.57
C SER A 304 -0.46 12.16 4.19
N CYS A 305 -1.59 11.48 4.02
CA CYS A 305 -2.08 10.84 2.79
C CYS A 305 -1.16 9.74 2.24
N THR A 306 0.06 10.08 1.81
CA THR A 306 1.02 9.19 1.15
C THR A 306 2.38 9.12 1.86
N ARG A 307 2.51 9.70 3.05
CA ARG A 307 3.76 9.66 3.83
C ARG A 307 3.54 8.98 5.16
N ASP A 308 4.49 8.16 5.56
CA ASP A 308 4.47 7.43 6.82
C ASP A 308 4.51 8.36 8.04
N CYS A 309 4.01 7.84 9.15
CA CYS A 309 3.97 8.54 10.42
C CYS A 309 5.02 7.97 11.36
N TYR A 310 6.11 8.69 11.55
CA TYR A 310 7.16 8.32 12.49
C TYR A 310 6.80 8.72 13.92
N PRO A 311 7.27 7.98 14.95
CA PRO A 311 7.19 8.43 16.34
C PRO A 311 7.87 9.79 16.52
N ALA A 312 7.31 10.64 17.37
CA ALA A 312 7.82 12.01 17.59
C ALA A 312 9.27 12.04 18.12
N ASP A 313 9.68 10.97 18.80
CA ASP A 313 11.01 10.77 19.36
C ASP A 313 11.94 9.97 18.43
N CYS A 314 11.51 9.61 17.24
CA CYS A 314 12.33 8.89 16.28
C CYS A 314 13.59 9.69 15.95
N ARG A 315 14.76 9.11 16.22
CA ARG A 315 16.06 9.68 15.87
C ARG A 315 16.93 8.57 15.34
N LEU A 316 17.46 8.77 14.14
CA LEU A 316 18.34 7.83 13.47
C LEU A 316 19.78 8.39 13.47
N SER A 317 20.74 7.55 13.79
CA SER A 317 22.15 7.88 13.56
C SER A 317 22.49 7.78 12.07
N ALA A 318 23.56 8.45 11.64
CA ALA A 318 24.05 8.36 10.27
C ALA A 318 24.35 6.90 9.84
N ALA A 319 24.88 6.08 10.76
CA ALA A 319 25.13 4.67 10.50
C ALA A 319 23.85 3.86 10.26
N GLN A 320 22.80 4.11 11.05
CA GLN A 320 21.49 3.47 10.83
C GLN A 320 20.88 3.89 9.50
N VAL A 321 20.86 5.20 9.18
CA VAL A 321 20.35 5.71 7.91
C VAL A 321 21.02 5.05 6.71
N LEU A 322 22.35 5.02 6.68
CA LEU A 322 23.11 4.39 5.59
C LEU A 322 22.85 2.88 5.51
N ARG A 323 22.79 2.20 6.65
CA ARG A 323 22.53 0.74 6.68
C ARG A 323 21.12 0.42 6.20
N ILE A 324 20.12 1.14 6.67
CA ILE A 324 18.73 0.96 6.20
C ILE A 324 18.66 1.22 4.69
N ALA A 325 19.21 2.34 4.22
CA ALA A 325 19.22 2.69 2.80
C ALA A 325 19.88 1.58 1.95
N THR A 326 21.05 1.09 2.34
CA THR A 326 21.78 0.04 1.63
C THR A 326 21.01 -1.28 1.63
N ASN A 327 20.47 -1.70 2.78
CA ASN A 327 19.72 -2.95 2.91
C ASN A 327 18.47 -2.95 2.02
N VAL A 328 17.72 -1.83 2.02
CA VAL A 328 16.53 -1.68 1.19
C VAL A 328 16.86 -1.65 -0.30
N ALA A 329 17.91 -0.93 -0.71
CA ALA A 329 18.33 -0.91 -2.11
C ALA A 329 18.73 -2.31 -2.60
N ALA A 330 19.48 -3.06 -1.78
CA ALA A 330 19.93 -4.41 -2.13
C ALA A 330 18.75 -5.38 -2.29
N VAL A 331 17.77 -5.35 -1.39
CA VAL A 331 16.60 -6.24 -1.48
C VAL A 331 15.69 -5.87 -2.66
N VAL A 332 15.49 -4.59 -2.95
CA VAL A 332 14.66 -4.20 -4.11
C VAL A 332 15.36 -4.53 -5.42
N ALA A 333 16.68 -4.34 -5.53
CA ALA A 333 17.45 -4.81 -6.68
C ALA A 333 17.30 -6.32 -6.90
N HIS A 334 17.33 -7.12 -5.82
CA HIS A 334 17.10 -8.56 -5.87
C HIS A 334 15.68 -8.92 -6.36
N LEU A 335 14.65 -8.22 -5.89
CA LEU A 335 13.26 -8.43 -6.34
C LEU A 335 13.11 -8.09 -7.83
N HIS A 336 13.66 -6.95 -8.27
CA HIS A 336 13.60 -6.53 -9.67
C HIS A 336 14.29 -7.51 -10.61
N ALA A 337 15.42 -8.10 -10.20
CA ALA A 337 16.10 -9.13 -10.98
C ALA A 337 15.23 -10.41 -11.13
N ARG A 338 14.25 -10.61 -10.24
CA ARG A 338 13.28 -11.72 -10.28
C ARG A 338 11.95 -11.34 -10.91
N GLY A 339 11.84 -10.15 -11.50
CA GLY A 339 10.60 -9.69 -12.10
C GLY A 339 9.49 -9.39 -11.08
N ILE A 340 9.84 -8.98 -9.87
CA ILE A 340 8.91 -8.62 -8.80
C ILE A 340 9.05 -7.14 -8.49
N LEU A 341 7.95 -6.40 -8.61
CA LEU A 341 7.77 -5.05 -8.09
C LEU A 341 7.12 -5.18 -6.70
N HIS A 342 7.70 -4.59 -5.67
CA HIS A 342 7.12 -4.64 -4.33
C HIS A 342 5.81 -3.85 -4.25
N GLY A 343 5.76 -2.70 -4.92
CA GLY A 343 4.56 -1.88 -5.09
C GLY A 343 4.11 -1.10 -3.85
N ASP A 344 4.71 -1.38 -2.68
CA ASP A 344 4.38 -0.74 -1.40
C ASP A 344 5.63 -0.48 -0.54
N LEU A 345 6.68 0.05 -1.18
CA LEU A 345 7.95 0.37 -0.52
C LEU A 345 7.78 1.59 0.39
N TYR A 346 7.44 1.32 1.64
CA TYR A 346 7.21 2.27 2.73
C TYR A 346 7.99 1.88 3.97
N ALA A 347 8.25 2.83 4.85
CA ALA A 347 8.93 2.59 6.13
C ALA A 347 8.08 1.70 7.07
N HIS A 348 6.76 1.75 7.00
CA HIS A 348 5.89 0.89 7.80
C HIS A 348 5.94 -0.59 7.38
N ASN A 349 6.49 -0.90 6.20
CA ASN A 349 6.77 -2.26 5.73
C ASN A 349 8.22 -2.70 5.97
N LEU A 350 9.00 -1.88 6.69
CA LEU A 350 10.37 -2.20 7.10
C LEU A 350 10.43 -2.56 8.57
N LEU A 351 11.03 -3.70 8.86
CA LEU A 351 11.37 -4.13 10.21
C LEU A 351 12.86 -3.87 10.44
N VAL A 352 13.20 -3.11 11.46
CA VAL A 352 14.55 -2.62 11.70
C VAL A 352 14.98 -2.96 13.12
N ASP A 353 16.20 -3.48 13.27
CA ASP A 353 16.84 -3.71 14.56
C ASP A 353 17.56 -2.45 15.08
N PRO A 354 18.01 -2.41 16.35
CA PRO A 354 18.72 -1.27 16.91
C PRO A 354 20.01 -0.88 16.16
N CYS A 355 20.58 -1.78 15.37
CA CYS A 355 21.78 -1.52 14.56
C CYS A 355 21.46 -0.99 13.16
N GLY A 356 20.20 -0.95 12.76
CA GLY A 356 19.75 -0.57 11.41
C GLY A 356 19.71 -1.73 10.41
N GLN A 357 19.90 -3.00 10.86
CA GLN A 357 19.63 -4.15 10.00
C GLN A 357 18.14 -4.18 9.65
N THR A 358 17.84 -4.37 8.37
CA THR A 358 16.49 -4.17 7.86
C THR A 358 15.97 -5.42 7.16
N LEU A 359 14.69 -5.74 7.42
CA LEU A 359 13.93 -6.75 6.68
C LEU A 359 12.76 -6.06 5.98
N LEU A 360 12.62 -6.27 4.67
CA LEU A 360 11.45 -5.85 3.90
C LEU A 360 10.35 -6.89 4.08
N SER A 361 9.16 -6.44 4.37
CA SER A 361 7.97 -7.26 4.64
C SER A 361 6.77 -6.80 3.80
N ASP A 362 5.67 -7.50 3.91
CA ASP A 362 4.37 -7.20 3.30
C ASP A 362 4.37 -7.07 1.78
N PHE A 363 4.19 -8.23 1.12
CA PHE A 363 4.05 -8.33 -0.33
C PHE A 363 2.61 -8.12 -0.84
N GLY A 364 1.72 -7.53 -0.03
CA GLY A 364 0.30 -7.37 -0.38
C GLY A 364 0.02 -6.57 -1.64
N ALA A 365 0.93 -5.69 -2.04
CA ALA A 365 0.85 -4.90 -3.27
C ALA A 365 1.79 -5.39 -4.37
N ALA A 366 2.52 -6.48 -4.14
CA ALA A 366 3.50 -6.96 -5.09
C ALA A 366 2.86 -7.36 -6.43
N SER A 367 3.59 -7.13 -7.50
CA SER A 367 3.13 -7.43 -8.86
C SER A 367 4.29 -7.99 -9.68
N PHE A 368 3.98 -8.96 -10.54
CA PHE A 368 4.97 -9.59 -11.39
C PHE A 368 5.09 -8.88 -12.74
N PHE A 369 6.29 -8.74 -13.25
CA PHE A 369 6.58 -8.15 -14.55
C PHE A 369 7.71 -8.91 -15.27
N ASP A 370 7.69 -8.88 -16.61
CA ASP A 370 8.80 -9.40 -17.40
C ASP A 370 10.00 -8.46 -17.30
N SER A 371 11.06 -8.91 -16.59
CA SER A 371 12.30 -8.14 -16.38
C SER A 371 13.07 -7.87 -17.67
N HIS A 372 12.75 -8.56 -18.77
CA HIS A 372 13.34 -8.38 -20.09
C HIS A 372 12.47 -7.52 -21.02
N SER A 373 11.27 -7.13 -20.60
CA SER A 373 10.38 -6.31 -21.41
C SER A 373 10.89 -4.88 -21.56
N ALA A 374 10.45 -4.22 -22.62
CA ALA A 374 10.76 -2.79 -22.84
C ALA A 374 10.20 -1.87 -21.74
N GLN A 375 9.20 -2.33 -20.97
CA GLN A 375 8.61 -1.58 -19.87
C GLN A 375 9.32 -1.79 -18.52
N ALA A 376 10.15 -2.83 -18.38
CA ALA A 376 10.83 -3.16 -17.14
C ALA A 376 11.62 -1.97 -16.53
N PRO A 377 12.45 -1.24 -17.30
CA PRO A 377 13.18 -0.10 -16.73
C PRO A 377 12.24 1.00 -16.17
N ALA A 378 11.11 1.24 -16.81
CA ALA A 378 10.17 2.24 -16.37
C ALA A 378 9.44 1.82 -15.08
N LEU A 379 9.06 0.55 -14.95
CA LEU A 379 8.48 -0.02 -13.71
C LEU A 379 9.48 0.08 -12.54
N GLN A 380 10.74 -0.30 -12.76
CA GLN A 380 11.80 -0.22 -11.75
C GLN A 380 12.03 1.23 -11.28
N ARG A 381 11.97 2.21 -12.18
CA ARG A 381 12.11 3.64 -11.87
C ARG A 381 10.92 4.25 -11.12
N LEU A 382 9.72 3.66 -11.22
CA LEU A 382 8.62 4.01 -10.32
C LEU A 382 8.97 3.67 -8.87
N GLU A 383 9.50 2.48 -8.63
CA GLU A 383 9.88 2.06 -7.28
C GLU A 383 11.14 2.78 -6.78
N ALA A 384 12.05 3.18 -7.68
CA ALA A 384 13.15 4.08 -7.32
C ALA A 384 12.66 5.41 -6.74
N ARG A 385 11.51 5.93 -7.22
CA ARG A 385 10.90 7.11 -6.62
C ARG A 385 10.33 6.81 -5.22
N ALA A 386 9.71 5.67 -5.00
CA ALA A 386 9.28 5.25 -3.66
C ALA A 386 10.46 5.17 -2.69
N TYR A 387 11.59 4.61 -3.16
CA TYR A 387 12.84 4.61 -2.42
C TYR A 387 13.36 6.03 -2.13
N GLY A 388 13.25 6.95 -3.08
CA GLY A 388 13.56 8.37 -2.87
C GLY A 388 12.72 9.02 -1.77
N CYS A 389 11.42 8.68 -1.67
CA CYS A 389 10.56 9.10 -0.58
C CYS A 389 11.02 8.53 0.78
N LEU A 390 11.41 7.26 0.81
CA LEU A 390 11.99 6.64 2.01
C LEU A 390 13.30 7.34 2.44
N LEU A 391 14.19 7.64 1.50
CA LEU A 391 15.42 8.39 1.80
C LEU A 391 15.14 9.80 2.35
N GLU A 392 14.12 10.48 1.83
CA GLU A 392 13.66 11.76 2.35
C GLU A 392 13.24 11.67 3.82
N GLU A 393 12.45 10.64 4.16
CA GLU A 393 11.99 10.39 5.52
C GLU A 393 13.14 10.01 6.46
N LEU A 394 14.04 9.10 6.05
CA LEU A 394 15.21 8.71 6.84
C LEU A 394 16.11 9.91 7.16
N LEU A 395 16.41 10.75 6.17
CA LEU A 395 17.23 11.94 6.34
C LEU A 395 16.55 12.97 7.23
N ALA A 396 15.23 13.13 7.15
CA ALA A 396 14.48 14.05 8.02
C ALA A 396 14.53 13.64 9.51
N HIS A 397 14.77 12.37 9.80
CA HIS A 397 14.91 11.85 11.16
C HIS A 397 16.36 11.71 11.65
N CYS A 398 17.34 12.23 10.87
CA CYS A 398 18.77 12.24 11.23
C CYS A 398 19.27 13.66 11.49
N ALA A 399 19.84 13.90 12.66
CA ALA A 399 20.26 15.24 13.05
C ALA A 399 21.58 15.71 12.40
N THR A 400 22.39 14.80 11.83
CA THR A 400 23.76 15.09 11.37
C THR A 400 23.89 15.15 9.84
N VAL A 401 22.80 15.40 9.10
CA VAL A 401 22.81 15.34 7.62
C VAL A 401 23.79 16.36 7.02
N ASP A 402 23.84 17.57 7.55
CA ASP A 402 24.68 18.64 7.02
C ASP A 402 26.17 18.46 7.38
N ASP A 403 26.47 17.72 8.44
CA ASP A 403 27.82 17.54 8.96
C ASP A 403 28.51 16.29 8.39
N ASP A 404 27.74 15.27 7.95
CA ASP A 404 28.28 13.99 7.45
C ASP A 404 28.35 14.01 5.91
N PRO A 405 29.56 13.88 5.31
CA PRO A 405 29.72 13.86 3.85
C PRO A 405 28.94 12.72 3.16
N ALA A 406 28.85 11.56 3.79
CA ALA A 406 28.11 10.41 3.24
C ALA A 406 26.60 10.71 3.19
N LEU A 407 26.06 11.37 4.23
CA LEU A 407 24.64 11.75 4.24
C LEU A 407 24.32 12.85 3.22
N ARG A 408 25.25 13.78 2.97
CA ARG A 408 25.08 14.78 1.89
C ARG A 408 25.01 14.10 0.52
N ARG A 409 25.83 13.07 0.26
CA ARG A 409 25.77 12.29 -0.98
C ARG A 409 24.49 11.45 -1.06
N LEU A 410 24.03 10.91 0.07
CA LEU A 410 22.74 10.22 0.15
C LEU A 410 21.58 11.19 -0.16
N ALA A 411 21.67 12.44 0.28
CA ALA A 411 20.70 13.47 -0.06
C ALA A 411 20.71 13.82 -1.57
N GLU A 412 21.86 13.75 -2.22
CA GLU A 412 21.95 13.89 -3.68
C GLU A 412 21.33 12.69 -4.41
N LEU A 413 21.60 11.46 -3.97
CA LEU A 413 20.95 10.26 -4.50
C LEU A 413 19.43 10.32 -4.33
N LYS A 414 18.94 10.77 -3.16
CA LYS A 414 17.50 11.03 -2.93
C LYS A 414 16.93 11.97 -3.99
N ARG A 415 17.62 13.08 -4.30
CA ARG A 415 17.18 14.06 -5.28
C ARG A 415 17.07 13.44 -6.69
N GLN A 416 18.02 12.59 -7.06
CA GLN A 416 17.98 11.84 -8.33
C GLN A 416 16.80 10.86 -8.39
N CYS A 417 16.54 10.12 -7.31
CA CYS A 417 15.40 9.20 -7.21
C CYS A 417 14.04 9.96 -7.28
N LEU A 418 13.98 11.18 -6.77
CA LEU A 418 12.77 12.01 -6.76
C LEU A 418 12.59 12.86 -8.02
N CYS A 419 13.48 12.74 -9.03
CA CYS A 419 13.37 13.48 -10.29
C CYS A 419 11.96 13.31 -10.90
N GLU A 420 11.36 14.41 -11.38
CA GLU A 420 10.03 14.38 -12.01
C GLU A 420 10.07 13.67 -13.37
N ALA A 421 11.15 13.79 -14.13
CA ALA A 421 11.39 13.01 -15.35
C ALA A 421 11.68 11.55 -14.98
N ALA A 422 10.67 10.69 -15.14
CA ALA A 422 10.74 9.30 -14.68
C ALA A 422 11.86 8.48 -15.32
N ASP A 423 12.22 8.80 -16.56
CA ASP A 423 13.29 8.16 -17.33
C ASP A 423 14.70 8.59 -16.92
N GLU A 424 14.84 9.71 -16.19
CA GLU A 424 16.12 10.18 -15.65
C GLU A 424 16.42 9.60 -14.25
N ARG A 425 15.49 8.92 -13.60
CA ARG A 425 15.70 8.30 -12.28
C ARG A 425 16.69 7.13 -12.41
N PRO A 426 17.59 6.95 -11.43
CA PRO A 426 18.47 5.79 -11.40
C PRO A 426 17.64 4.50 -11.19
N ASP A 427 18.05 3.41 -11.82
CA ASP A 427 17.58 2.07 -11.46
C ASP A 427 18.28 1.55 -10.21
N PHE A 428 17.82 0.40 -9.65
CA PHE A 428 18.38 -0.12 -8.42
C PHE A 428 19.81 -0.66 -8.55
N THR A 429 20.29 -0.99 -9.76
CA THR A 429 21.69 -1.31 -9.99
C THR A 429 22.57 -0.07 -9.83
N GLN A 430 22.12 1.06 -10.35
CA GLN A 430 22.80 2.34 -10.20
C GLN A 430 22.75 2.85 -8.75
N ILE A 431 21.59 2.73 -8.10
CA ILE A 431 21.39 3.09 -6.67
C ILE A 431 22.34 2.28 -5.78
N THR A 432 22.40 0.97 -5.95
CA THR A 432 23.25 0.08 -5.15
C THR A 432 24.72 0.44 -5.29
N ARG A 433 25.19 0.66 -6.52
CA ARG A 433 26.57 1.08 -6.80
C ARG A 433 26.89 2.44 -6.18
N ALA A 434 25.97 3.41 -6.23
CA ALA A 434 26.16 4.71 -5.59
C ALA A 434 26.30 4.56 -4.07
N LEU A 435 25.49 3.70 -3.43
CA LEU A 435 25.55 3.44 -2.01
C LEU A 435 26.86 2.73 -1.60
N GLU A 436 27.35 1.78 -2.40
CA GLU A 436 28.64 1.14 -2.18
C GLU A 436 29.79 2.19 -2.15
N THR A 437 29.76 3.14 -3.08
CA THR A 437 30.73 4.24 -3.13
C THR A 437 30.63 5.13 -1.88
N ILE A 438 29.40 5.51 -1.49
CA ILE A 438 29.16 6.35 -0.31
C ILE A 438 29.66 5.67 0.98
N CYS A 439 29.45 4.34 1.11
CA CYS A 439 29.88 3.60 2.28
C CYS A 439 31.40 3.40 2.34
N ALA A 440 32.07 3.15 1.19
CA ALA A 440 33.52 2.99 1.11
C ALA A 440 34.27 4.25 1.57
N GLU A 441 33.86 5.42 1.09
CA GLU A 441 34.48 6.69 1.44
C GLU A 441 34.33 7.06 2.93
N ARG A 442 33.27 6.57 3.57
CA ARG A 442 33.07 6.80 5.01
C ARG A 442 34.04 5.98 5.87
N THR A 443 34.40 4.78 5.42
CA THR A 443 35.40 3.96 6.09
C THR A 443 36.81 4.58 6.01
N ASP A 444 37.15 5.18 4.86
CA ASP A 444 38.44 5.83 4.65
C ASP A 444 38.61 7.15 5.44
N THR A 445 37.53 7.77 5.87
CA THR A 445 37.57 9.02 6.68
C THR A 445 37.51 8.78 8.18
N ALA A 446 37.28 7.54 8.61
CA ALA A 446 37.24 7.13 10.04
C ALA A 446 38.56 6.56 10.57
N ASP A 447 39.50 6.26 9.66
CA ASP A 447 40.88 5.90 9.96
C ASP A 447 41.80 7.13 9.92
#